data_677b16b487cf2722dfd23ad18a2719fc
#
_entry.id   677b16b487cf2722dfd23ad18a2719fc
#
_cell.length_a   1.000
_cell.length_b   1.000
_cell.length_c   1.000
_cell.angle_alpha   90.00
_cell.angle_beta   90.00
_cell.angle_gamma   90.00
#
_symmetry.space_group_name_H-M   'P 1'
#
loop_
_entity.id
_entity.type
_entity.pdbx_description
1 polymer ?
#
loop_
_entity_poly.entity_id
_entity_poly.type
_entity_poly.pdbx_seq_one_letter_code
_entity_poly.pdbx_strand_id
1 'polypeptide(L)'
;TWLENPDQIMVIMFDQFSVGNTNNLQKTHIAENDSVEVGTVTLEDGTEKPVIGEVKAEYTEYTREIISNGLLSMKILEAQTERIIMHEKFPGEFVWVSKWASFNGDERALTGDQIKLTKHKPVNPPPPQDLFIEFTKPIYNQITSTVSNYYNNY
;
A
#
# COMPACT_ATOMS: atom_id res chain seq x y z
N THR A 1 -23.50 34.29 4.83
CA THR A 1 -24.38 34.79 5.90
C THR A 1 -23.97 34.10 7.19
N TRP A 2 -23.42 34.83 8.15
CA TRP A 2 -23.12 34.30 9.48
C TRP A 2 -24.45 34.14 10.22
N LEU A 3 -24.64 32.97 10.84
CA LEU A 3 -25.77 32.77 11.75
C LEU A 3 -25.51 33.62 12.99
N GLU A 4 -26.38 34.60 13.26
CA GLU A 4 -26.19 35.55 14.37
C GLU A 4 -26.30 34.88 15.75
N ASN A 5 -26.96 33.74 15.88
CA ASN A 5 -27.03 32.96 17.14
C ASN A 5 -27.13 31.47 16.81
N PRO A 6 -26.02 30.79 16.60
CA PRO A 6 -26.06 29.34 16.39
C PRO A 6 -26.40 28.61 17.69
N ASP A 7 -27.14 27.52 17.62
CA ASP A 7 -27.40 26.64 18.77
C ASP A 7 -26.19 25.77 19.07
N GLN A 8 -25.46 25.39 18.02
CA GLN A 8 -24.30 24.50 18.13
C GLN A 8 -23.16 24.98 17.24
N ILE A 9 -21.94 24.68 17.67
CA ILE A 9 -20.69 24.93 16.92
C ILE A 9 -20.01 23.60 16.69
N MET A 10 -19.71 23.29 15.41
CA MET A 10 -18.91 22.15 15.04
C MET A 10 -17.48 22.57 14.79
N VAL A 11 -16.54 21.95 15.51
CA VAL A 11 -15.10 22.17 15.35
C VAL A 11 -14.47 20.91 14.79
N ILE A 12 -13.82 21.03 13.65
CA ILE A 12 -13.14 19.94 12.95
C ILE A 12 -11.67 20.32 12.79
N MET A 13 -10.77 19.44 13.24
CA MET A 13 -9.33 19.67 13.13
C MET A 13 -8.55 18.37 13.05
N PHE A 14 -7.42 18.37 12.36
CA PHE A 14 -6.47 17.29 12.45
C PHE A 14 -5.70 17.40 13.79
N ASP A 15 -5.73 16.31 14.57
CA ASP A 15 -4.87 16.18 15.75
C ASP A 15 -3.43 15.94 15.32
N GLN A 16 -3.28 15.09 14.30
CA GLN A 16 -2.00 14.77 13.65
C GLN A 16 -2.23 14.21 12.24
N PHE A 17 -1.28 14.41 11.37
CA PHE A 17 -1.21 13.70 10.09
C PHE A 17 0.23 13.62 9.59
N SER A 18 0.48 12.63 8.75
CA SER A 18 1.76 12.42 8.11
C SER A 18 1.54 11.94 6.67
N VAL A 19 2.27 12.51 5.72
CA VAL A 19 2.12 12.21 4.29
C VAL A 19 3.45 11.79 3.70
N GLY A 20 3.45 10.63 3.02
CA GLY A 20 4.60 10.21 2.24
C GLY A 20 5.75 9.58 3.02
N ASN A 21 5.49 8.92 4.14
CA ASN A 21 6.51 8.16 4.85
C ASN A 21 6.94 6.95 4.03
N THR A 22 8.20 6.92 3.62
CA THR A 22 8.75 5.87 2.77
C THR A 22 9.34 4.74 3.59
N ASN A 23 8.94 3.50 3.28
CA ASN A 23 9.53 2.27 3.78
C ASN A 23 10.02 1.44 2.59
N ASN A 24 11.31 1.10 2.56
CA ASN A 24 11.91 0.26 1.52
C ASN A 24 12.30 -1.09 2.14
N LEU A 25 11.79 -2.15 1.55
CA LEU A 25 12.08 -3.54 1.93
C LEU A 25 12.80 -4.25 0.79
N GLN A 26 13.73 -5.12 1.14
CA GLN A 26 14.48 -5.94 0.20
C GLN A 26 14.61 -7.36 0.76
N LYS A 27 14.32 -8.36 -0.08
CA LYS A 27 14.49 -9.77 0.25
C LYS A 27 15.24 -10.47 -0.86
N THR A 28 16.31 -11.17 -0.51
CA THR A 28 17.14 -11.96 -1.43
C THR A 28 17.12 -13.42 -1.02
N HIS A 29 16.95 -14.30 -2.01
CA HIS A 29 17.09 -15.75 -1.82
C HIS A 29 17.62 -16.42 -3.09
N ILE A 30 18.08 -17.66 -2.97
CA ILE A 30 18.46 -18.49 -4.12
C ILE A 30 17.20 -19.21 -4.60
N ALA A 31 16.84 -18.98 -5.84
CA ALA A 31 15.83 -19.75 -6.56
C ALA A 31 16.50 -20.93 -7.24
N GLU A 32 15.87 -22.10 -7.19
CA GLU A 32 16.41 -23.36 -7.72
C GLU A 32 15.33 -24.10 -8.52
N ASN A 33 15.74 -24.74 -9.61
CA ASN A 33 14.90 -25.65 -10.39
C ASN A 33 15.75 -26.84 -10.83
N ASP A 34 15.42 -28.03 -10.38
CA ASP A 34 16.14 -29.28 -10.61
C ASP A 34 15.62 -30.08 -11.84
N SER A 35 14.60 -29.59 -12.51
CA SER A 35 13.90 -30.28 -13.59
C SER A 35 14.04 -29.57 -14.94
N VAL A 36 15.22 -29.01 -15.20
CA VAL A 36 15.50 -28.23 -16.43
C VAL A 36 16.37 -29.02 -17.37
N GLU A 37 16.03 -29.01 -18.65
CA GLU A 37 16.92 -29.53 -19.70
C GLU A 37 18.13 -28.60 -19.85
N VAL A 38 19.32 -29.10 -19.45
CA VAL A 38 20.57 -28.34 -19.48
C VAL A 38 21.45 -28.69 -20.68
N GLY A 39 21.08 -29.68 -21.44
CA GLY A 39 21.78 -30.09 -22.64
C GLY A 39 21.22 -31.38 -23.23
N THR A 40 21.86 -31.87 -24.28
CA THR A 40 21.54 -33.17 -24.95
C THR A 40 22.76 -34.04 -25.00
N VAL A 41 22.58 -35.36 -24.92
CA VAL A 41 23.62 -36.38 -25.10
C VAL A 41 23.23 -37.24 -26.30
N THR A 42 24.16 -37.41 -27.23
CA THR A 42 24.00 -38.33 -28.39
C THR A 42 24.46 -39.71 -27.98
N LEU A 43 23.57 -40.71 -28.05
CA LEU A 43 23.88 -42.09 -27.77
C LEU A 43 24.63 -42.73 -28.92
N GLU A 44 25.22 -43.95 -28.69
CA GLU A 44 25.98 -44.71 -29.72
C GLU A 44 25.15 -45.07 -30.97
N ASP A 45 23.80 -45.14 -30.81
CA ASP A 45 22.85 -45.40 -31.91
C ASP A 45 22.46 -44.14 -32.68
N GLY A 46 23.02 -42.95 -32.33
CA GLY A 46 22.73 -41.67 -32.97
C GLY A 46 21.49 -40.95 -32.42
N THR A 47 20.78 -41.51 -31.42
CA THR A 47 19.65 -40.85 -30.77
C THR A 47 20.11 -39.80 -29.78
N GLU A 48 19.40 -38.66 -29.73
CA GLU A 48 19.61 -37.60 -28.74
C GLU A 48 18.70 -37.80 -27.53
N LYS A 49 19.25 -37.67 -26.32
CA LYS A 49 18.50 -37.65 -25.08
C LYS A 49 18.73 -36.34 -24.31
N PRO A 50 17.68 -35.73 -23.74
CA PRO A 50 17.85 -34.56 -22.92
C PRO A 50 18.56 -34.92 -21.61
N VAL A 51 19.44 -34.05 -21.15
CA VAL A 51 20.07 -34.09 -19.83
C VAL A 51 19.33 -33.13 -18.93
N ILE A 52 18.70 -33.67 -17.89
CA ILE A 52 18.00 -32.87 -16.86
C ILE A 52 19.00 -32.53 -15.77
N GLY A 53 19.00 -31.26 -15.37
CA GLY A 53 19.89 -30.74 -14.33
C GLY A 53 19.25 -29.64 -13.50
N GLU A 54 20.00 -29.21 -12.52
CA GLU A 54 19.63 -28.10 -11.61
C GLU A 54 20.18 -26.78 -12.16
N VAL A 55 19.34 -25.76 -12.10
CA VAL A 55 19.71 -24.36 -12.39
C VAL A 55 19.38 -23.49 -11.19
N LYS A 56 20.16 -22.44 -11.00
CA LYS A 56 20.04 -21.52 -9.85
C LYS A 56 20.09 -20.07 -10.30
N ALA A 57 19.41 -19.22 -9.57
CA ALA A 57 19.51 -17.78 -9.68
C ALA A 57 19.39 -17.13 -8.29
N GLU A 58 20.18 -16.10 -8.05
CA GLU A 58 19.97 -15.21 -6.91
C GLU A 58 18.84 -14.24 -7.30
N TYR A 59 17.73 -14.29 -6.56
CA TYR A 59 16.54 -13.47 -6.78
C TYR A 59 16.38 -12.47 -5.65
N THR A 60 16.21 -11.19 -6.02
CA THR A 60 16.00 -10.10 -5.07
C THR A 60 14.69 -9.40 -5.37
N GLU A 61 13.78 -9.41 -4.41
CA GLU A 61 12.52 -8.67 -4.45
C GLU A 61 12.65 -7.37 -3.68
N TYR A 62 12.20 -6.29 -4.29
CA TYR A 62 12.15 -4.95 -3.73
C TYR A 62 10.70 -4.53 -3.54
N THR A 63 10.40 -3.97 -2.39
CA THR A 63 9.11 -3.36 -2.09
C THR A 63 9.32 -1.94 -1.58
N ARG A 64 8.63 -0.98 -2.18
CA ARG A 64 8.55 0.39 -1.68
C ARG A 64 7.13 0.65 -1.22
N GLU A 65 6.98 1.02 0.04
CA GLU A 65 5.72 1.44 0.64
C GLU A 65 5.78 2.93 0.94
N ILE A 66 4.73 3.65 0.58
CA ILE A 66 4.54 5.05 0.94
C ILE A 66 3.30 5.11 1.82
N ILE A 67 3.49 5.40 3.09
CA ILE A 67 2.44 5.39 4.10
C ILE A 67 2.02 6.83 4.39
N SER A 68 0.70 7.07 4.34
CA SER A 68 0.09 8.34 4.71
C SER A 68 -1.06 8.07 5.64
N ASN A 69 -1.12 8.79 6.75
CA ASN A 69 -2.16 8.61 7.76
C ASN A 69 -2.48 9.91 8.48
N GLY A 70 -3.59 9.92 9.17
CA GLY A 70 -4.00 11.03 10.00
C GLY A 70 -5.09 10.67 10.97
N LEU A 71 -5.24 11.50 11.98
CA LEU A 71 -6.31 11.44 12.96
C LEU A 71 -7.00 12.80 13.01
N LEU A 72 -8.27 12.82 12.62
CA LEU A 72 -9.09 14.01 12.66
C LEU A 72 -10.04 13.95 13.84
N SER A 73 -10.16 15.02 14.60
CA SER A 73 -11.16 15.14 15.65
C SER A 73 -12.27 16.10 15.28
N MET A 74 -13.48 15.77 15.70
CA MET A 74 -14.68 16.58 15.57
C MET A 74 -15.31 16.75 16.95
N LYS A 75 -15.62 18.00 17.28
CA LYS A 75 -16.37 18.35 18.50
C LYS A 75 -17.63 19.10 18.09
N ILE A 76 -18.73 18.79 18.76
CA ILE A 76 -19.95 19.60 18.72
C ILE A 76 -20.11 20.24 20.11
N LEU A 77 -20.22 21.54 20.12
CA LEU A 77 -20.34 22.36 21.31
C LEU A 77 -21.72 23.03 21.33
N GLU A 78 -22.31 23.17 22.51
CA GLU A 78 -23.42 24.09 22.73
C GLU A 78 -22.90 25.53 22.64
N ALA A 79 -23.46 26.35 21.75
CA ALA A 79 -22.86 27.63 21.40
C ALA A 79 -22.84 28.65 22.58
N GLN A 80 -23.82 28.57 23.49
CA GLN A 80 -23.96 29.53 24.58
C GLN A 80 -23.06 29.21 25.78
N THR A 81 -22.81 27.95 26.06
CA THR A 81 -22.09 27.49 27.25
C THR A 81 -20.71 26.90 26.93
N GLU A 82 -20.42 26.71 25.64
CA GLU A 82 -19.22 25.99 25.13
C GLU A 82 -19.08 24.55 25.67
N ARG A 83 -20.16 24.00 26.21
CA ARG A 83 -20.19 22.61 26.67
C ARG A 83 -20.05 21.66 25.51
N ILE A 84 -19.12 20.71 25.63
CA ILE A 84 -18.94 19.64 24.63
C ILE A 84 -20.15 18.70 24.71
N ILE A 85 -20.89 18.59 23.60
CA ILE A 85 -22.02 17.66 23.44
C ILE A 85 -21.52 16.35 22.87
N MET A 86 -20.56 16.41 21.92
CA MET A 86 -20.00 15.26 21.24
C MET A 86 -18.53 15.50 20.92
N HIS A 87 -17.73 14.46 21.08
CA HIS A 87 -16.33 14.46 20.66
C HIS A 87 -15.97 13.09 20.09
N GLU A 88 -15.67 13.05 18.80
CA GLU A 88 -15.32 11.86 18.06
C GLU A 88 -13.97 12.03 17.33
N LYS A 89 -13.29 10.92 17.12
CA LYS A 89 -12.02 10.86 16.39
C LYS A 89 -12.11 9.88 15.23
N PHE A 90 -11.58 10.29 14.09
CA PHE A 90 -11.65 9.56 12.81
C PHE A 90 -10.24 9.31 12.28
N PRO A 91 -9.74 8.07 12.37
CA PRO A 91 -8.48 7.70 11.76
C PRO A 91 -8.64 7.43 10.27
N GLY A 92 -7.58 7.71 9.51
CA GLY A 92 -7.46 7.34 8.12
C GLY A 92 -6.03 6.96 7.78
N GLU A 93 -5.88 5.98 6.89
CA GLU A 93 -4.59 5.51 6.39
C GLU A 93 -4.70 5.15 4.92
N PHE A 94 -3.63 5.39 4.18
CA PHE A 94 -3.44 4.92 2.82
C PHE A 94 -2.00 4.47 2.65
N VAL A 95 -1.83 3.26 2.08
CA VAL A 95 -0.51 2.69 1.77
C VAL A 95 -0.43 2.48 0.27
N TRP A 96 0.47 3.21 -0.38
CA TRP A 96 0.83 2.98 -1.77
C TRP A 96 2.02 2.03 -1.84
N VAL A 97 1.97 1.03 -2.72
CA VAL A 97 3.00 -0.01 -2.81
C VAL A 97 3.48 -0.15 -4.24
N SER A 98 4.79 -0.19 -4.43
CA SER A 98 5.45 -0.57 -5.67
C SER A 98 6.38 -1.74 -5.42
N LYS A 99 6.28 -2.78 -6.27
CA LYS A 99 7.13 -3.98 -6.21
C LYS A 99 7.81 -4.22 -7.53
N TRP A 100 9.08 -4.61 -7.47
CA TRP A 100 9.87 -5.05 -8.60
C TRP A 100 10.92 -6.06 -8.13
N ALA A 101 11.58 -6.72 -9.04
CA ALA A 101 12.63 -7.67 -8.69
C ALA A 101 13.78 -7.63 -9.69
N SER A 102 14.90 -8.16 -9.27
CA SER A 102 16.05 -8.46 -10.12
C SER A 102 16.56 -9.87 -9.84
N PHE A 103 17.29 -10.43 -10.77
CA PHE A 103 17.95 -11.72 -10.57
C PHE A 103 19.33 -11.75 -11.23
N ASN A 104 20.17 -12.63 -10.72
CA ASN A 104 21.45 -12.96 -11.30
C ASN A 104 21.58 -14.48 -11.36
N GLY A 105 21.75 -15.03 -12.54
CA GLY A 105 21.79 -16.47 -12.80
C GLY A 105 20.85 -16.92 -13.92
N ASP A 106 20.36 -18.14 -13.83
CA ASP A 106 19.51 -18.74 -14.86
C ASP A 106 18.02 -18.42 -14.62
N GLU A 107 17.38 -17.72 -15.58
CA GLU A 107 15.96 -17.38 -15.50
C GLU A 107 15.04 -18.59 -15.30
N ARG A 108 15.44 -19.77 -15.79
CA ARG A 108 14.68 -21.01 -15.66
C ARG A 108 14.58 -21.51 -14.21
N ALA A 109 15.39 -20.95 -13.30
CA ALA A 109 15.27 -21.18 -11.87
C ALA A 109 14.08 -20.46 -11.22
N LEU A 110 13.54 -19.42 -11.89
CA LEU A 110 12.48 -18.58 -11.37
C LEU A 110 11.09 -19.14 -11.67
N THR A 111 10.15 -18.87 -10.78
CA THR A 111 8.72 -19.11 -11.05
C THR A 111 8.16 -18.09 -12.04
N GLY A 112 7.01 -18.40 -12.66
CA GLY A 112 6.36 -17.47 -13.57
C GLY A 112 6.02 -16.11 -12.95
N ASP A 113 5.63 -16.07 -11.68
CA ASP A 113 5.33 -14.84 -10.97
C ASP A 113 6.60 -14.04 -10.63
N GLN A 114 7.69 -14.72 -10.29
CA GLN A 114 9.00 -14.09 -10.12
C GLN A 114 9.49 -13.46 -11.43
N ILE A 115 9.36 -14.17 -12.56
CA ILE A 115 9.73 -13.63 -13.89
C ILE A 115 8.90 -12.39 -14.21
N LYS A 116 7.59 -12.41 -13.97
CA LYS A 116 6.74 -11.22 -14.18
C LYS A 116 7.24 -10.03 -13.36
N LEU A 117 7.59 -10.25 -12.09
CA LEU A 117 8.03 -9.19 -11.20
C LEU A 117 9.39 -8.59 -11.62
N THR A 118 10.29 -9.39 -12.23
CA THR A 118 11.56 -8.89 -12.78
C THR A 118 11.37 -7.94 -13.99
N LYS A 119 10.21 -8.00 -14.63
CA LYS A 119 9.86 -7.10 -15.74
C LYS A 119 9.25 -5.79 -15.28
N HIS A 120 8.85 -5.70 -14.02
CA HIS A 120 8.39 -4.46 -13.42
C HIS A 120 9.57 -3.52 -13.17
N LYS A 121 9.33 -2.22 -13.40
CA LYS A 121 10.28 -1.17 -13.04
C LYS A 121 9.78 -0.41 -11.82
N PRO A 122 10.67 0.19 -11.01
CA PRO A 122 10.27 1.10 -9.96
C PRO A 122 9.36 2.20 -10.52
N VAL A 123 8.22 2.41 -9.87
CA VAL A 123 7.27 3.46 -10.24
C VAL A 123 7.44 4.62 -9.26
N ASN A 124 7.35 5.85 -9.76
CA ASN A 124 7.34 7.02 -8.90
C ASN A 124 6.06 7.05 -8.06
N PRO A 125 6.14 7.39 -6.78
CA PRO A 125 4.97 7.52 -5.94
C PRO A 125 4.07 8.68 -6.42
N PRO A 126 2.77 8.63 -6.08
CA PRO A 126 1.89 9.77 -6.29
C PRO A 126 2.39 11.02 -5.57
N PRO A 127 2.07 12.22 -6.05
CA PRO A 127 2.42 13.45 -5.36
C PRO A 127 1.75 13.54 -3.97
N PRO A 128 2.31 14.30 -3.03
CA PRO A 128 1.79 14.40 -1.66
C PRO A 128 0.31 14.79 -1.58
N GLN A 129 -0.17 15.62 -2.49
CA GLN A 129 -1.58 16.02 -2.55
C GLN A 129 -2.51 14.82 -2.77
N ASP A 130 -2.13 13.91 -3.68
CA ASP A 130 -2.93 12.72 -3.99
C ASP A 130 -2.92 11.73 -2.83
N LEU A 131 -1.77 11.56 -2.17
CA LEU A 131 -1.64 10.75 -0.96
C LEU A 131 -2.49 11.29 0.19
N PHE A 132 -2.55 12.62 0.35
CA PHE A 132 -3.41 13.28 1.33
C PHE A 132 -4.88 12.99 1.03
N ILE A 133 -5.31 13.16 -0.23
CA ILE A 133 -6.68 12.87 -0.65
C ILE A 133 -7.03 11.41 -0.35
N GLU A 134 -6.14 10.47 -0.67
CA GLU A 134 -6.41 9.04 -0.48
C GLU A 134 -6.62 8.68 0.99
N PHE A 135 -5.78 9.13 1.92
CA PHE A 135 -5.95 8.78 3.33
C PHE A 135 -7.12 9.53 4.00
N THR A 136 -7.54 10.67 3.45
CA THR A 136 -8.69 11.43 3.99
C THR A 136 -10.05 10.87 3.53
N LYS A 137 -10.11 10.07 2.47
CA LYS A 137 -11.36 9.43 2.01
C LYS A 137 -12.07 8.63 3.12
N PRO A 138 -11.40 7.70 3.84
CA PRO A 138 -12.05 6.98 4.95
C PRO A 138 -12.46 7.90 6.10
N ILE A 139 -11.70 8.97 6.37
CA ILE A 139 -12.07 9.98 7.37
C ILE A 139 -13.36 10.70 6.95
N TYR A 140 -13.43 11.15 5.70
CA TYR A 140 -14.63 11.81 5.16
C TYR A 140 -15.88 10.93 5.26
N ASN A 141 -15.77 9.66 4.92
CA ASN A 141 -16.88 8.71 5.00
C ASN A 141 -17.35 8.51 6.45
N GLN A 142 -16.44 8.39 7.39
CA GLN A 142 -16.75 8.25 8.83
C GLN A 142 -17.43 9.52 9.37
N ILE A 143 -16.89 10.68 9.09
CA ILE A 143 -17.46 11.97 9.54
C ILE A 143 -18.86 12.18 9.00
N THR A 144 -19.06 11.95 7.69
CA THR A 144 -20.36 12.13 7.04
C THR A 144 -21.43 11.23 7.67
N SER A 145 -21.09 9.96 7.94
CA SER A 145 -22.01 9.03 8.61
C SER A 145 -22.31 9.47 10.03
N THR A 146 -21.30 9.88 10.79
CA THR A 146 -21.46 10.32 12.18
C THR A 146 -22.33 11.57 12.29
N VAL A 147 -22.07 12.58 11.45
CA VAL A 147 -22.85 13.82 11.43
C VAL A 147 -24.30 13.56 11.01
N SER A 148 -24.50 12.75 9.97
CA SER A 148 -25.85 12.38 9.53
C SER A 148 -26.63 11.65 10.62
N ASN A 149 -26.01 10.69 11.29
CA ASN A 149 -26.66 9.97 12.41
C ASN A 149 -26.98 10.89 13.58
N TYR A 150 -26.08 11.80 13.92
CA TYR A 150 -26.30 12.75 15.01
C TYR A 150 -27.52 13.63 14.73
N TYR A 151 -27.57 14.27 13.58
CA TYR A 151 -28.67 15.20 13.26
C TYR A 151 -29.96 14.53 12.85
N ASN A 152 -29.97 13.28 12.42
CA ASN A 152 -31.20 12.52 12.19
C ASN A 152 -31.88 12.10 13.51
N ASN A 153 -31.15 12.06 14.62
CA ASN A 153 -31.65 11.70 15.94
C ASN A 153 -31.77 12.93 16.89
N TYR A 154 -31.44 14.10 16.40
CA TYR A 154 -31.55 15.36 17.11
C TYR A 154 -32.94 15.96 16.98
#